data_717a93e1bb697f3c4896fbc9a7b4031e
#
_entry.id   717a93e1bb697f3c4896fbc9a7b4031e
#
_cell.length_a   1.000
_cell.length_b   1.000
_cell.length_c   1.000
_cell.angle_alpha   90.00
_cell.angle_beta   90.00
_cell.angle_gamma   90.00
#
_symmetry.space_group_name_H-M   'P 1'
#
loop_
_entity.id
_entity.type
_entity.pdbx_description
1 polymer ?
#
loop_
_entity_poly.entity_id
_entity_poly.type
_entity_poly.pdbx_seq_one_letter_code
_entity_poly.pdbx_strand_id
1 'polypeptide(L)' 'MTGIGPEDENVRKAVQWISDKRQYEEGGPLATLIEEASGRFNLSPKDEEFLLRFFSNKK' A
#
# COMPACT_ATOMS: atom_id res chain seq x y z
N MET A 1 -0.52 -16.50 15.08
CA MET A 1 -0.66 -16.36 14.68
C MET A 1 -0.17 -16.19 14.03
N THR A 2 0.01 -16.10 13.85
CA THR A 2 0.30 -16.28 13.20
C THR A 2 0.56 -15.72 12.20
N GLY A 3 1.00 -15.81 11.41
CA GLY A 3 1.13 -15.42 10.16
C GLY A 3 1.61 -14.05 9.95
N ILE A 4 1.92 -13.44 10.91
CA ILE A 4 2.36 -12.08 10.79
C ILE A 4 3.84 -12.07 10.54
N GLY A 5 4.24 -11.77 9.36
CA GLY A 5 5.64 -11.64 9.05
C GLY A 5 6.01 -10.22 8.83
N PRO A 6 7.29 -9.97 8.56
CA PRO A 6 7.73 -8.61 8.25
C PRO A 6 7.02 -8.03 7.05
N GLU A 7 6.61 -8.90 6.13
CA GLU A 7 5.91 -8.42 4.94
C GLU A 7 4.57 -7.84 5.31
N ASP A 8 3.88 -8.51 6.20
CA ASP A 8 2.58 -8.02 6.61
C ASP A 8 2.69 -6.65 7.25
N GLU A 9 3.72 -6.48 8.03
CA GLU A 9 3.92 -5.21 8.68
C GLU A 9 4.21 -4.12 7.67
N ASN A 10 5.02 -4.43 6.67
CA ASN A 10 5.33 -3.45 5.65
C ASN A 10 4.07 -3.07 4.87
N VAL A 11 3.24 -4.05 4.58
CA VAL A 11 2.00 -3.78 3.86
C VAL A 11 1.10 -2.87 4.70
N ARG A 12 1.02 -3.13 5.98
CA ARG A 12 0.18 -2.31 6.83
C ARG A 12 0.66 -0.86 6.87
N LYS A 13 1.97 -0.69 6.94
CA LYS A 13 2.52 0.65 6.93
C LYS A 13 2.22 1.33 5.60
N ALA A 14 2.31 0.57 4.52
CA ALA A 14 2.03 1.13 3.21
C ALA A 14 0.56 1.53 3.10
N VAL A 15 -0.34 0.71 3.64
CA VAL A 15 -1.76 1.04 3.60
C VAL A 15 -2.00 2.35 4.32
N GLN A 16 -1.41 2.50 5.48
CA GLN A 16 -1.58 3.71 6.26
C GLN A 16 -1.03 4.92 5.50
N TRP A 17 0.14 4.77 4.93
CA TRP A 17 0.78 5.86 4.22
C TRP A 17 -0.04 6.28 3.02
N ILE A 18 -0.53 5.30 2.25
CA ILE A 18 -1.32 5.60 1.07
C ILE A 18 -2.65 6.23 1.47
N SER A 19 -3.25 5.73 2.52
CA SER A 19 -4.52 6.29 3.00
C SER A 19 -4.35 7.76 3.34
N ASP A 20 -3.26 8.08 4.03
CA ASP A 20 -3.01 9.46 4.38
C ASP A 20 -2.87 10.32 3.15
N LYS A 21 -2.11 9.85 2.18
CA LYS A 21 -1.90 10.64 0.97
C LYS A 21 -3.21 10.85 0.22
N ARG A 22 -4.02 9.82 0.14
CA ARG A 22 -5.28 9.94 -0.57
C ARG A 22 -6.23 10.88 0.15
N GLN A 23 -6.17 10.86 1.46
CA GLN A 23 -7.06 11.72 2.24
C GLN A 23 -6.78 13.18 1.96
N TYR A 24 -5.51 13.53 1.76
CA TYR A 24 -5.15 14.90 1.47
C TYR A 24 -4.93 15.13 -0.01
N GLU A 25 -5.27 14.14 -0.81
CA GLU A 25 -5.14 14.26 -2.27
C GLU A 25 -3.73 14.63 -2.69
N GLU A 26 -2.78 14.04 -2.01
CA GLU A 26 -1.39 14.25 -2.36
C GLU A 26 -0.86 13.03 -3.09
N GLY A 27 0.17 13.24 -3.87
CA GLY A 27 0.85 12.12 -4.49
C GLY A 27 0.28 11.66 -5.82
N GLY A 28 -0.88 12.12 -6.20
CA GLY A 28 -1.42 11.80 -7.51
C GLY A 28 -2.19 10.50 -7.54
N PRO A 29 -2.17 9.81 -8.67
CA PRO A 29 -3.00 8.61 -8.83
C PRO A 29 -2.58 7.48 -7.91
N LEU A 30 -3.52 6.57 -7.71
CA LEU A 30 -3.28 5.44 -6.82
C LEU A 30 -2.07 4.63 -7.26
N ALA A 31 -1.93 4.40 -8.54
CA ALA A 31 -0.82 3.61 -9.03
C ALA A 31 0.52 4.22 -8.62
N THR A 32 0.61 5.53 -8.71
CA THR A 32 1.83 6.22 -8.32
C THR A 32 2.08 6.07 -6.83
N LEU A 33 1.03 6.17 -6.04
CA LEU A 33 1.18 6.02 -4.60
C LEU A 33 1.66 4.63 -4.24
N ILE A 34 1.13 3.63 -4.92
CA ILE A 34 1.53 2.27 -4.63
C ILE A 34 2.98 2.05 -5.02
N GLU A 35 3.39 2.60 -6.15
CA GLU A 35 4.79 2.49 -6.57
C GLU A 35 5.70 3.12 -5.55
N GLU A 36 5.33 4.27 -5.09
CA GLU A 36 6.16 4.97 -4.12
C GLU A 36 6.21 4.22 -2.81
N ALA A 37 5.06 3.71 -2.37
CA ALA A 37 5.03 2.95 -1.14
C ALA A 37 5.88 1.69 -1.26
N SER A 38 5.85 1.06 -2.44
CA SER A 38 6.63 -0.13 -2.65
C SER A 38 8.11 0.15 -2.44
N GLY A 39 8.59 1.27 -2.94
CA GLY A 39 9.98 1.63 -2.75
C GLY A 39 10.30 1.99 -1.33
N ARG A 40 9.37 2.68 -0.66
CA ARG A 40 9.61 3.09 0.71
C ARG A 40 9.61 1.94 1.68
N PHE A 41 8.68 1.04 1.52
CA PHE A 41 8.49 -0.04 2.47
C PHE A 41 8.99 -1.38 1.95
N ASN A 42 9.67 -1.35 0.82
CA ASN A 42 10.28 -2.56 0.28
C ASN A 42 9.24 -3.65 0.08
N LEU A 43 8.18 -3.33 -0.62
CA LEU A 43 7.11 -4.27 -0.85
C LEU A 43 7.43 -5.18 -2.02
N SER A 44 6.87 -6.37 -2.00
CA SER A 44 7.05 -7.29 -3.11
C SER A 44 5.96 -7.03 -4.15
N PRO A 45 6.11 -7.57 -5.36
CA PRO A 45 5.06 -7.40 -6.37
C PRO A 45 3.70 -7.89 -5.91
N LYS A 46 3.69 -8.93 -5.11
CA LYS A 46 2.42 -9.42 -4.58
C LYS A 46 1.79 -8.40 -3.68
N ASP A 47 2.58 -7.74 -2.87
CA ASP A 47 2.07 -6.72 -1.97
C ASP A 47 1.52 -5.56 -2.75
N GLU A 48 2.19 -5.17 -3.83
CA GLU A 48 1.69 -4.10 -4.67
C GLU A 48 0.34 -4.45 -5.25
N GLU A 49 0.21 -5.68 -5.70
CA GLU A 49 -1.05 -6.12 -6.28
C GLU A 49 -2.14 -6.09 -5.23
N PHE A 50 -1.82 -6.54 -4.04
CA PHE A 50 -2.78 -6.51 -2.95
C PHE A 50 -3.24 -5.07 -2.69
N LEU A 51 -2.32 -4.15 -2.65
CA LEU A 51 -2.68 -2.76 -2.38
C LEU A 51 -3.55 -2.20 -3.49
N LEU A 52 -3.22 -2.53 -4.72
CA LEU A 52 -4.00 -2.05 -5.83
C LEU A 52 -5.43 -2.53 -5.73
N ARG A 53 -5.63 -3.79 -5.42
CA ARG A 53 -6.96 -4.33 -5.25
C ARG A 53 -7.65 -3.74 -4.05
N PHE A 54 -6.91 -3.61 -2.97
CA PHE A 54 -7.49 -3.12 -1.73
C PHE A 54 -8.06 -1.72 -1.91
N PHE A 55 -7.34 -0.86 -2.60
CA PHE A 55 -7.78 0.51 -2.74
C PHE A 55 -8.70 0.73 -3.92
N SER A 56 -8.65 -0.11 -4.94
CA SER A 56 -9.54 0.10 -6.06
C SER A 56 -10.85 -0.66 -5.91
N ASN A 57 -10.93 -1.59 -4.99
CA ASN A 57 -12.16 -2.33 -4.80
C ASN A 57 -13.09 -1.56 -3.90
N LYS A 58 -13.77 -0.53 -4.41
CA LYS A 58 -14.63 0.21 -3.61
C LYS A 58 -15.93 -0.16 -3.79
N LYS A 59 -16.54 -0.44 -3.48
CA LYS A 59 -17.82 -0.80 -3.68
C LYS A 59 -18.24 -0.81 -3.20
#